data_2e652790b512bd24e18a1527c849c005
#
_entry.id   2e652790b512bd24e18a1527c849c005
#
_cell.length_a   1.000
_cell.length_b   1.000
_cell.length_c   1.000
_cell.angle_alpha   90.00
_cell.angle_beta   90.00
_cell.angle_gamma   90.00
#
_symmetry.space_group_name_H-M   'P 1'
#
loop_
_entity.id
_entity.type
_entity.pdbx_description
1 polymer ?
#
loop_
_entity_poly.entity_id
_entity_poly.type
_entity_poly.pdbx_seq_one_letter_code
_entity_poly.pdbx_strand_id
1 'polypeptide(L)'
;MRESAYLKRLAAALRPQSVNADELTPEEIIDQWQPNLDPIDIMEDYGDTKCACGHPIKYVYEVYNSLNGERYSPIGSVCICKAFSVGKSEIKLHQDLYEIFKSVDCRVRFDRSKPSLDAELVSKGNGFNKQTMEWIRLHIPAHMMDYLSQLYRQKETFRAPTENQKRFLYVIAQRILTEIYNDHMKRLQNLKPQQ
;
A
#
# COMPACT_ATOMS: atom_id res chain seq x y z
N MET A 1 -2.43 3.03 31.97
CA MET A 1 -2.20 3.76 30.68
C MET A 1 -3.50 4.50 30.33
N ARG A 2 -3.43 5.78 29.96
CA ARG A 2 -4.66 6.46 29.47
C ARG A 2 -4.96 5.88 28.08
N GLU A 3 -6.05 5.13 27.96
CA GLU A 3 -6.61 4.74 26.67
C GLU A 3 -6.73 6.00 25.79
N SER A 4 -6.08 6.00 24.65
CA SER A 4 -6.15 7.18 23.79
C SER A 4 -7.56 7.30 23.20
N ALA A 5 -8.10 8.53 23.18
CA ALA A 5 -9.47 8.81 22.70
C ALA A 5 -9.71 8.29 21.25
N TYR A 6 -8.65 8.14 20.46
CA TYR A 6 -8.77 7.59 19.10
C TYR A 6 -8.99 6.07 19.10
N LEU A 7 -8.34 5.29 20.00
CA LEU A 7 -8.54 3.85 20.12
C LEU A 7 -10.00 3.55 20.51
N LYS A 8 -10.55 4.32 21.46
CA LYS A 8 -11.97 4.18 21.84
C LYS A 8 -12.91 4.42 20.65
N ARG A 9 -12.65 5.44 19.82
CA ARG A 9 -13.48 5.70 18.63
C ARG A 9 -13.33 4.60 17.59
N LEU A 10 -12.11 4.10 17.36
CA LEU A 10 -11.86 3.00 16.43
C LEU A 10 -12.59 1.74 16.90
N ALA A 11 -12.40 1.34 18.17
CA ALA A 11 -13.09 0.19 18.75
C ALA A 11 -14.61 0.32 18.69
N ALA A 12 -15.15 1.52 18.98
CA ALA A 12 -16.60 1.77 18.85
C ALA A 12 -17.11 1.57 17.41
N ALA A 13 -16.31 1.94 16.40
CA ALA A 13 -16.68 1.74 15.01
C ALA A 13 -16.59 0.25 14.58
N LEU A 14 -15.66 -0.51 15.13
CA LEU A 14 -15.48 -1.94 14.84
C LEU A 14 -16.44 -2.85 15.62
N ARG A 15 -16.91 -2.39 16.80
CA ARG A 15 -17.75 -3.16 17.73
C ARG A 15 -18.96 -3.82 17.09
N PRO A 16 -19.77 -3.17 16.23
CA PRO A 16 -20.96 -3.80 15.65
C PRO A 16 -20.71 -5.05 14.82
N GLN A 17 -19.48 -5.21 14.34
CA GLN A 17 -19.05 -6.33 13.48
C GLN A 17 -18.04 -7.25 14.19
N SER A 18 -17.82 -7.06 15.49
CA SER A 18 -16.93 -7.88 16.31
C SER A 18 -17.70 -8.99 17.02
N VAL A 19 -17.01 -10.11 17.25
CA VAL A 19 -17.60 -11.27 17.93
C VAL A 19 -17.65 -11.02 19.44
N ASN A 20 -18.77 -11.35 20.10
CA ASN A 20 -19.02 -11.17 21.55
C ASN A 20 -18.74 -9.74 22.04
N ALA A 21 -19.04 -8.75 21.21
CA ALA A 21 -18.63 -7.37 21.36
C ALA A 21 -19.08 -6.69 22.67
N ASP A 22 -20.22 -7.09 23.24
CA ASP A 22 -20.80 -6.45 24.43
C ASP A 22 -19.97 -6.64 25.70
N GLU A 23 -19.19 -7.73 25.77
CA GLU A 23 -18.38 -8.11 26.92
C GLU A 23 -16.92 -7.66 26.82
N LEU A 24 -16.50 -7.11 25.66
CA LEU A 24 -15.11 -6.83 25.35
C LEU A 24 -14.70 -5.38 25.61
N THR A 25 -13.47 -5.20 26.08
CA THR A 25 -12.79 -3.91 26.16
C THR A 25 -12.48 -3.37 24.76
N PRO A 26 -12.18 -2.06 24.60
CA PRO A 26 -11.74 -1.51 23.32
C PRO A 26 -10.52 -2.20 22.71
N GLU A 27 -9.55 -2.60 23.53
CA GLU A 27 -8.35 -3.32 23.09
C GLU A 27 -8.70 -4.71 22.57
N GLU A 28 -9.51 -5.47 23.28
CA GLU A 28 -9.96 -6.81 22.86
C GLU A 28 -10.79 -6.77 21.58
N ILE A 29 -11.57 -5.69 21.37
CA ILE A 29 -12.25 -5.46 20.09
C ILE A 29 -11.23 -5.30 18.96
N ILE A 30 -10.21 -4.46 19.15
CA ILE A 30 -9.19 -4.19 18.14
C ILE A 30 -8.37 -5.46 17.83
N ASP A 31 -8.07 -6.26 18.84
CA ASP A 31 -7.29 -7.51 18.70
C ASP A 31 -7.96 -8.57 17.83
N GLN A 32 -9.29 -8.47 17.62
CA GLN A 32 -9.99 -9.33 16.65
C GLN A 32 -9.71 -8.95 15.19
N TRP A 33 -9.17 -7.76 14.94
CA TRP A 33 -9.06 -7.20 13.60
C TRP A 33 -7.61 -7.16 13.11
N GLN A 34 -7.44 -7.35 11.82
CA GLN A 34 -6.15 -7.30 11.16
C GLN A 34 -6.19 -6.33 9.96
N PRO A 35 -5.12 -5.57 9.72
CA PRO A 35 -5.08 -4.66 8.59
C PRO A 35 -4.88 -5.40 7.27
N ASN A 36 -5.64 -5.00 6.26
CA ASN A 36 -5.35 -5.36 4.88
C ASN A 36 -4.30 -4.37 4.34
N LEU A 37 -3.08 -4.86 4.13
CA LEU A 37 -1.95 -4.08 3.61
C LEU A 37 -1.69 -4.39 2.12
N ASP A 38 -2.65 -4.99 1.42
CA ASP A 38 -2.48 -5.26 0.00
C ASP A 38 -2.46 -3.95 -0.80
N PRO A 39 -1.40 -3.68 -1.59
CA PRO A 39 -1.32 -2.46 -2.38
C PRO A 39 -2.46 -2.30 -3.40
N ILE A 40 -3.06 -3.40 -3.87
CA ILE A 40 -4.17 -3.37 -4.83
C ILE A 40 -5.46 -2.88 -4.18
N ASP A 41 -5.65 -3.18 -2.90
CA ASP A 41 -6.86 -2.85 -2.15
C ASP A 41 -6.81 -1.46 -1.51
N ILE A 42 -5.66 -0.76 -1.57
CA ILE A 42 -5.57 0.63 -1.10
C ILE A 42 -6.36 1.53 -2.05
N MET A 43 -7.23 2.36 -1.49
CA MET A 43 -7.93 3.40 -2.24
C MET A 43 -7.39 4.78 -1.89
N GLU A 44 -7.42 5.69 -2.84
CA GLU A 44 -7.08 7.09 -2.64
C GLU A 44 -8.35 7.93 -2.73
N ASP A 45 -8.59 8.73 -1.69
CA ASP A 45 -9.71 9.67 -1.66
C ASP A 45 -9.18 11.10 -1.50
N TYR A 46 -9.67 11.99 -2.34
CA TYR A 46 -9.19 13.37 -2.46
C TYR A 46 -10.07 14.39 -1.72
N GLY A 47 -11.01 13.97 -0.88
CA GLY A 47 -11.85 15.01 -0.35
C GLY A 47 -12.42 14.81 1.04
N ASP A 48 -13.36 13.91 1.18
CA ASP A 48 -14.27 13.98 2.32
C ASP A 48 -14.23 12.76 3.23
N THR A 49 -13.48 11.72 2.87
CA THR A 49 -13.43 10.51 3.68
C THR A 49 -12.70 10.73 4.98
N LYS A 50 -13.37 10.37 6.07
CA LYS A 50 -12.81 10.37 7.41
C LYS A 50 -12.58 8.93 7.85
N CYS A 51 -11.41 8.70 8.46
CA CYS A 51 -11.15 7.47 9.20
C CYS A 51 -12.22 7.25 10.29
N ALA A 52 -12.43 6.00 10.68
CA ALA A 52 -13.27 5.64 11.83
C ALA A 52 -12.98 6.46 13.10
N CYS A 53 -11.74 6.91 13.31
CA CYS A 53 -11.36 7.81 14.41
C CYS A 53 -11.76 9.28 14.21
N GLY A 54 -12.36 9.64 13.06
CA GLY A 54 -12.85 10.98 12.72
C GLY A 54 -11.87 11.91 12.03
N HIS A 55 -10.61 11.50 11.78
CA HIS A 55 -9.63 12.33 11.08
C HIS A 55 -9.75 12.17 9.55
N PRO A 56 -9.53 13.24 8.77
CA PRO A 56 -9.48 13.17 7.31
C PRO A 56 -8.29 12.31 6.87
N ILE A 57 -8.47 11.55 5.79
CA ILE A 57 -7.47 10.62 5.28
C ILE A 57 -7.34 10.74 3.76
N LYS A 58 -6.13 10.49 3.26
CA LYS A 58 -5.84 10.41 1.83
C LYS A 58 -5.85 8.96 1.36
N TYR A 59 -5.19 8.06 2.10
CA TYR A 59 -5.16 6.63 1.79
C TYR A 59 -6.15 5.90 2.69
N VAL A 60 -7.04 5.17 2.06
CA VAL A 60 -8.09 4.38 2.69
C VAL A 60 -7.65 2.94 2.73
N TYR A 61 -7.59 2.38 3.93
CA TYR A 61 -7.31 0.98 4.19
C TYR A 61 -8.56 0.27 4.69
N GLU A 62 -8.57 -1.02 4.51
CA GLU A 62 -9.55 -1.94 5.06
C GLU A 62 -8.91 -2.75 6.20
N VAL A 63 -9.72 -3.16 7.16
CA VAL A 63 -9.37 -4.15 8.18
C VAL A 63 -10.36 -5.29 8.10
N TYR A 64 -9.94 -6.50 8.45
CA TYR A 64 -10.81 -7.67 8.49
C TYR A 64 -10.77 -8.32 9.88
N ASN A 65 -11.93 -8.80 10.33
CA ASN A 65 -12.04 -9.53 11.58
C ASN A 65 -11.58 -10.98 11.36
N SER A 66 -10.57 -11.41 12.12
CA SER A 66 -9.96 -12.73 11.98
C SER A 66 -10.87 -13.87 12.46
N LEU A 67 -11.93 -13.56 13.24
CA LEU A 67 -12.83 -14.56 13.82
C LEU A 67 -14.05 -14.85 12.94
N ASN A 68 -14.58 -13.84 12.24
CA ASN A 68 -15.82 -13.98 11.45
C ASN A 68 -15.65 -13.56 9.98
N GLY A 69 -14.49 -13.02 9.58
CA GLY A 69 -14.23 -12.58 8.21
C GLY A 69 -14.87 -11.25 7.81
N GLU A 70 -15.58 -10.57 8.73
CA GLU A 70 -16.17 -9.26 8.46
C GLU A 70 -15.09 -8.23 8.11
N ARG A 71 -15.46 -7.26 7.28
CA ARG A 71 -14.55 -6.23 6.79
C ARG A 71 -15.04 -4.84 7.16
N TYR A 72 -14.11 -3.97 7.50
CA TYR A 72 -14.41 -2.59 7.85
C TYR A 72 -13.48 -1.60 7.16
N SER A 73 -14.05 -0.56 6.59
CA SER A 73 -13.40 0.59 5.94
C SER A 73 -14.29 1.82 6.21
N PRO A 74 -13.77 3.03 6.26
CA PRO A 74 -12.41 3.48 5.97
C PRO A 74 -11.51 3.56 7.22
N ILE A 75 -10.30 3.09 7.11
CA ILE A 75 -9.25 3.23 8.13
C ILE A 75 -8.06 4.00 7.54
N GLY A 76 -7.54 4.99 8.28
CA GLY A 76 -6.36 5.75 7.85
C GLY A 76 -5.03 5.13 8.31
N SER A 77 -3.94 5.42 7.59
CA SER A 77 -2.59 4.91 7.85
C SER A 77 -2.12 5.14 9.30
N VAL A 78 -2.49 6.26 9.92
CA VAL A 78 -2.13 6.55 11.32
C VAL A 78 -2.81 5.57 12.28
N CYS A 79 -4.07 5.22 12.03
CA CYS A 79 -4.79 4.23 12.83
C CYS A 79 -4.23 2.83 12.61
N ILE A 80 -3.89 2.47 11.36
CA ILE A 80 -3.19 1.21 11.07
C ILE A 80 -1.89 1.09 11.87
N CYS A 81 -1.03 2.11 11.82
CA CYS A 81 0.23 2.10 12.58
C CYS A 81 0.03 1.95 14.09
N LYS A 82 -0.95 2.67 14.65
CA LYS A 82 -1.08 2.78 16.10
C LYS A 82 -1.91 1.66 16.72
N ALA A 83 -2.99 1.25 16.07
CA ALA A 83 -3.90 0.25 16.59
C ALA A 83 -3.42 -1.18 16.32
N PHE A 84 -2.78 -1.40 15.17
CA PHE A 84 -2.37 -2.72 14.71
C PHE A 84 -0.85 -2.92 14.74
N SER A 85 -0.11 -2.02 15.38
CA SER A 85 1.36 -2.08 15.54
C SER A 85 2.15 -2.22 14.25
N VAL A 86 1.61 -1.74 13.12
CA VAL A 86 2.28 -1.75 11.82
C VAL A 86 3.31 -0.62 11.76
N GLY A 87 4.51 -0.93 11.31
CA GLY A 87 5.60 0.05 11.18
C GLY A 87 5.30 1.13 10.14
N LYS A 88 5.68 2.39 10.41
CA LYS A 88 5.51 3.49 9.43
C LYS A 88 6.22 3.22 8.10
N SER A 89 7.37 2.57 8.13
CA SER A 89 8.13 2.21 6.92
C SER A 89 7.42 1.13 6.11
N GLU A 90 6.72 0.22 6.77
CA GLU A 90 5.88 -0.79 6.12
C GLU A 90 4.66 -0.15 5.44
N ILE A 91 3.95 0.73 6.13
CA ILE A 91 2.86 1.50 5.51
C ILE A 91 3.37 2.28 4.30
N LYS A 92 4.55 2.91 4.40
CA LYS A 92 5.13 3.64 3.28
C LYS A 92 5.48 2.71 2.11
N LEU A 93 5.98 1.50 2.37
CA LEU A 93 6.19 0.48 1.34
C LEU A 93 4.89 0.21 0.57
N HIS A 94 3.79 -0.10 1.27
CA HIS A 94 2.51 -0.40 0.61
C HIS A 94 1.94 0.79 -0.16
N GLN A 95 2.10 2.01 0.34
CA GLN A 95 1.73 3.22 -0.39
C GLN A 95 2.58 3.43 -1.66
N ASP A 96 3.89 3.21 -1.59
CA ASP A 96 4.78 3.33 -2.74
C ASP A 96 4.43 2.28 -3.81
N LEU A 97 4.15 1.03 -3.41
CA LEU A 97 3.72 -0.03 -4.32
C LEU A 97 2.34 0.29 -4.94
N TYR A 98 1.40 0.82 -4.16
CA TYR A 98 0.11 1.31 -4.67
C TYR A 98 0.30 2.42 -5.72
N GLU A 99 1.15 3.39 -5.47
CA GLU A 99 1.43 4.47 -6.43
C GLU A 99 2.06 3.93 -7.73
N ILE A 100 2.95 2.95 -7.63
CA ILE A 100 3.51 2.26 -8.81
C ILE A 100 2.40 1.51 -9.53
N PHE A 101 1.61 0.71 -8.81
CA PHE A 101 0.47 -0.04 -9.36
C PHE A 101 -0.50 0.88 -10.09
N LYS A 102 -0.97 1.94 -9.44
CA LYS A 102 -1.90 2.93 -10.00
C LYS A 102 -1.35 3.58 -11.27
N SER A 103 -0.08 3.99 -11.28
CA SER A 103 0.54 4.63 -12.43
C SER A 103 0.69 3.68 -13.62
N VAL A 104 0.94 2.40 -13.40
CA VAL A 104 1.03 1.38 -14.45
C VAL A 104 -0.36 0.96 -14.93
N ASP A 105 -1.28 0.66 -14.01
CA ASP A 105 -2.63 0.20 -14.35
C ASP A 105 -3.42 1.25 -15.14
N CYS A 106 -3.37 2.50 -14.73
CA CYS A 106 -4.01 3.60 -15.47
C CYS A 106 -3.51 3.72 -16.92
N ARG A 107 -2.25 3.37 -17.19
CA ARG A 107 -1.65 3.48 -18.54
C ARG A 107 -1.93 2.27 -19.43
N VAL A 108 -1.95 1.09 -18.85
CA VAL A 108 -2.37 -0.12 -19.57
C VAL A 108 -3.80 0.05 -20.10
N ARG A 109 -4.66 0.77 -19.37
CA ARG A 109 -6.04 1.05 -19.78
C ARG A 109 -6.17 2.20 -20.77
N PHE A 110 -5.31 3.24 -20.71
CA PHE A 110 -5.58 4.51 -21.39
C PHE A 110 -4.65 4.88 -22.54
N ASP A 111 -3.38 4.49 -22.57
CA ASP A 111 -2.54 4.82 -23.73
C ASP A 111 -1.15 4.16 -23.69
N ARG A 112 -0.88 3.26 -24.62
CA ARG A 112 0.46 2.67 -24.83
C ARG A 112 1.47 3.67 -25.41
N SER A 113 1.06 4.87 -25.78
CA SER A 113 1.85 5.85 -26.52
C SER A 113 2.43 6.98 -25.66
N LYS A 114 2.07 7.13 -24.38
CA LYS A 114 2.54 8.27 -23.55
C LYS A 114 3.63 7.90 -22.56
N PRO A 115 4.79 8.60 -22.59
CA PRO A 115 6.02 8.26 -21.87
C PRO A 115 6.10 8.79 -20.42
N SER A 116 4.99 9.00 -19.72
CA SER A 116 4.98 9.67 -18.42
C SER A 116 5.31 8.76 -17.21
N LEU A 117 5.24 7.42 -17.34
CA LEU A 117 5.62 6.48 -16.28
C LEU A 117 7.09 6.62 -15.89
N ASP A 118 7.91 6.87 -16.86
CA ASP A 118 9.36 6.94 -16.75
C ASP A 118 9.79 8.09 -15.85
N ALA A 119 9.12 9.24 -16.02
CA ALA A 119 9.37 10.42 -15.20
C ALA A 119 8.92 10.21 -13.75
N GLU A 120 7.85 9.46 -13.50
CA GLU A 120 7.35 9.20 -12.14
C GLU A 120 8.19 8.15 -11.39
N LEU A 121 8.55 7.01 -12.01
CA LEU A 121 9.46 6.05 -11.38
C LEU A 121 10.81 6.67 -11.07
N VAL A 122 11.39 7.41 -12.01
CA VAL A 122 12.66 8.13 -11.81
C VAL A 122 12.48 9.30 -10.85
N SER A 123 11.33 10.00 -10.87
CA SER A 123 11.08 11.12 -9.94
C SER A 123 10.78 10.66 -8.52
N LYS A 124 10.06 9.56 -8.34
CA LYS A 124 9.71 9.00 -7.03
C LYS A 124 10.83 8.12 -6.45
N GLY A 125 11.76 7.62 -7.25
CA GLY A 125 12.85 6.75 -6.78
C GLY A 125 13.70 7.36 -5.66
N ASN A 126 13.86 8.68 -5.63
CA ASN A 126 14.48 9.40 -4.52
C ASN A 126 13.56 9.54 -3.29
N GLY A 127 12.28 9.23 -3.43
CA GLY A 127 11.27 9.28 -2.36
C GLY A 127 10.93 7.91 -1.77
N PHE A 128 11.44 6.81 -2.35
CA PHE A 128 11.24 5.47 -1.80
C PHE A 128 12.05 5.28 -0.52
N ASN A 129 11.41 4.72 0.49
CA ASN A 129 12.11 4.38 1.71
C ASN A 129 12.98 3.13 1.52
N LYS A 130 13.83 2.84 2.52
CA LYS A 130 14.74 1.68 2.49
C LYS A 130 14.01 0.36 2.24
N GLN A 131 12.86 0.17 2.87
CA GLN A 131 12.07 -1.06 2.78
C GLN A 131 11.46 -1.25 1.38
N THR A 132 10.96 -0.18 0.76
CA THR A 132 10.51 -0.19 -0.64
C THR A 132 11.64 -0.57 -1.59
N MET A 133 12.82 0.01 -1.39
CA MET A 133 14.00 -0.32 -2.21
C MET A 133 14.48 -1.76 -2.00
N GLU A 134 14.40 -2.30 -0.78
CA GLU A 134 14.69 -3.71 -0.51
C GLU A 134 13.68 -4.63 -1.19
N TRP A 135 12.40 -4.33 -1.11
CA TRP A 135 11.36 -5.10 -1.81
C TRP A 135 11.60 -5.12 -3.33
N ILE A 136 11.88 -3.95 -3.93
CA ILE A 136 12.19 -3.86 -5.37
C ILE A 136 13.42 -4.72 -5.71
N ARG A 137 14.48 -4.68 -4.91
CA ARG A 137 15.69 -5.50 -5.14
C ARG A 137 15.46 -7.00 -5.09
N LEU A 138 14.52 -7.45 -4.25
CA LEU A 138 14.19 -8.88 -4.13
C LEU A 138 13.41 -9.39 -5.36
N HIS A 139 12.63 -8.52 -6.01
CA HIS A 139 11.73 -8.91 -7.09
C HIS A 139 12.22 -8.52 -8.49
N ILE A 140 13.24 -7.66 -8.57
CA ILE A 140 13.81 -7.18 -9.83
C ILE A 140 15.21 -7.73 -10.01
N PRO A 141 15.57 -8.28 -11.19
CA PRO A 141 16.93 -8.77 -11.48
C PRO A 141 18.01 -7.72 -11.25
N ALA A 142 19.19 -8.14 -10.74
CA ALA A 142 20.27 -7.24 -10.35
C ALA A 142 20.70 -6.27 -11.48
N HIS A 143 20.82 -6.77 -12.73
CA HIS A 143 21.18 -5.93 -13.87
C HIS A 143 20.15 -4.81 -14.16
N MET A 144 18.87 -5.05 -13.88
CA MET A 144 17.83 -4.01 -14.00
C MET A 144 17.95 -2.98 -12.86
N MET A 145 18.33 -3.42 -11.67
CA MET A 145 18.56 -2.51 -10.53
C MET A 145 19.77 -1.61 -10.75
N ASP A 146 20.86 -2.14 -11.32
CA ASP A 146 22.05 -1.33 -11.66
C ASP A 146 21.68 -0.24 -12.66
N TYR A 147 20.90 -0.58 -13.69
CA TYR A 147 20.45 0.37 -14.68
C TYR A 147 19.49 1.43 -14.09
N LEU A 148 18.56 1.02 -13.23
CA LEU A 148 17.67 1.94 -12.51
C LEU A 148 18.49 2.92 -11.65
N SER A 149 19.52 2.42 -10.95
CA SER A 149 20.42 3.23 -10.14
C SER A 149 21.21 4.25 -10.99
N GLN A 150 21.62 3.87 -12.21
CA GLN A 150 22.26 4.79 -13.15
C GLN A 150 21.31 5.89 -13.62
N LEU A 151 20.04 5.55 -13.90
CA LEU A 151 19.02 6.53 -14.27
C LEU A 151 18.72 7.53 -13.14
N TYR A 152 18.71 7.08 -11.88
CA TYR A 152 18.57 7.96 -10.74
C TYR A 152 19.72 8.96 -10.62
N ARG A 153 20.95 8.51 -10.85
CA ARG A 153 22.14 9.41 -10.90
C ARG A 153 22.06 10.40 -12.05
N GLN A 154 21.55 9.98 -13.22
CA GLN A 154 21.38 10.88 -14.36
C GLN A 154 20.33 11.98 -14.10
N LYS A 155 19.29 11.72 -13.30
CA LYS A 155 18.33 12.72 -12.89
C LYS A 155 18.97 13.87 -12.12
N GLU A 156 19.99 13.58 -11.30
CA GLU A 156 20.74 14.61 -10.58
C GLU A 156 21.45 15.58 -11.54
N THR A 157 21.68 15.17 -12.79
CA THR A 157 22.27 16.01 -13.87
C THR A 157 21.24 16.66 -14.78
N PHE A 158 19.96 16.65 -14.44
CA PHE A 158 18.83 17.26 -15.19
C PHE A 158 18.65 16.76 -16.64
N ARG A 159 19.14 15.58 -16.98
CA ARG A 159 18.94 15.01 -18.32
C ARG A 159 17.66 14.18 -18.39
N ALA A 160 16.79 14.51 -19.36
CA ALA A 160 15.63 13.69 -19.65
C ALA A 160 16.02 12.28 -20.10
N PRO A 161 15.29 11.22 -19.70
CA PRO A 161 15.56 9.86 -20.18
C PRO A 161 15.40 9.76 -21.71
N THR A 162 16.29 9.00 -22.36
CA THR A 162 16.16 8.66 -23.78
C THR A 162 15.00 7.68 -23.99
N GLU A 163 14.51 7.53 -25.23
CA GLU A 163 13.43 6.59 -25.55
C GLU A 163 13.76 5.13 -25.18
N ASN A 164 15.00 4.70 -25.35
CA ASN A 164 15.43 3.36 -24.93
C ASN A 164 15.40 3.22 -23.39
N GLN A 165 15.80 4.26 -22.67
CA GLN A 165 15.72 4.29 -21.21
C GLN A 165 14.26 4.23 -20.73
N LYS A 166 13.37 4.94 -21.40
CA LYS A 166 11.93 4.90 -21.11
C LYS A 166 11.35 3.50 -21.31
N ARG A 167 11.65 2.85 -22.44
CA ARG A 167 11.22 1.46 -22.71
C ARG A 167 11.70 0.50 -21.62
N PHE A 168 12.91 0.67 -21.16
CA PHE A 168 13.46 -0.19 -20.11
C PHE A 168 12.77 0.06 -18.75
N LEU A 169 12.50 1.32 -18.40
CA LEU A 169 11.72 1.65 -17.19
C LEU A 169 10.31 1.06 -17.25
N TYR A 170 9.70 1.07 -18.43
CA TYR A 170 8.42 0.40 -18.62
C TYR A 170 8.48 -1.11 -18.33
N VAL A 171 9.52 -1.79 -18.79
CA VAL A 171 9.73 -3.23 -18.49
C VAL A 171 9.91 -3.46 -17.00
N ILE A 172 10.66 -2.62 -16.29
CA ILE A 172 10.81 -2.69 -14.83
C ILE A 172 9.45 -2.51 -14.15
N ALA A 173 8.68 -1.50 -14.55
CA ALA A 173 7.37 -1.23 -13.98
C ALA A 173 6.39 -2.39 -14.19
N GLN A 174 6.37 -2.99 -15.38
CA GLN A 174 5.56 -4.19 -15.67
C GLN A 174 5.99 -5.38 -14.79
N ARG A 175 7.28 -5.54 -14.53
CA ARG A 175 7.78 -6.59 -13.64
C ARG A 175 7.30 -6.37 -12.20
N ILE A 176 7.45 -5.14 -11.67
CA ILE A 176 6.95 -4.79 -10.33
C ILE A 176 5.44 -5.06 -10.23
N LEU A 177 4.67 -4.65 -11.23
CA LEU A 177 3.23 -4.89 -11.29
C LEU A 177 2.90 -6.37 -11.23
N THR A 178 3.60 -7.20 -12.01
CA THR A 178 3.43 -8.65 -12.02
C THR A 178 3.68 -9.24 -10.63
N GLU A 179 4.73 -8.81 -9.94
CA GLU A 179 5.04 -9.31 -8.59
C GLU A 179 4.00 -8.85 -7.55
N ILE A 180 3.49 -7.62 -7.65
CA ILE A 180 2.37 -7.14 -6.81
C ILE A 180 1.13 -8.01 -7.02
N TYR A 181 0.77 -8.32 -8.26
CA TYR A 181 -0.36 -9.21 -8.55
C TYR A 181 -0.13 -10.64 -8.05
N ASN A 182 1.07 -11.17 -8.19
CA ASN A 182 1.41 -12.50 -7.69
C ASN A 182 1.26 -12.58 -6.17
N ASP A 183 1.71 -11.55 -5.45
CA ASP A 183 1.57 -11.49 -3.99
C ASP A 183 0.10 -11.33 -3.57
N HIS A 184 -0.67 -10.50 -4.27
CA HIS A 184 -2.12 -10.38 -4.08
C HIS A 184 -2.82 -11.74 -4.26
N MET A 185 -2.56 -12.45 -5.36
CA MET A 185 -3.17 -13.76 -5.62
C MET A 185 -2.80 -14.81 -4.57
N LYS A 186 -1.56 -14.82 -4.07
CA LYS A 186 -1.14 -15.69 -2.96
C LYS A 186 -1.93 -15.39 -1.68
N ARG A 187 -2.14 -14.11 -1.35
CA ARG A 187 -2.94 -13.70 -0.17
C ARG A 187 -4.38 -14.16 -0.30
N LEU A 188 -5.02 -13.96 -1.46
CA LEU A 188 -6.39 -14.43 -1.71
C LEU A 188 -6.53 -15.95 -1.57
N GLN A 189 -5.52 -16.73 -1.98
CA GLN A 189 -5.52 -18.19 -1.81
C GLN A 189 -5.43 -18.58 -0.33
N ASN A 190 -4.63 -17.88 0.46
CA ASN A 190 -4.46 -18.13 1.90
C ASN A 190 -5.68 -17.71 2.74
N LEU A 191 -6.51 -16.80 2.23
CA LEU A 191 -7.75 -16.35 2.89
C LEU A 191 -8.94 -17.28 2.64
N LYS A 192 -8.83 -18.26 1.72
CA LYS A 192 -9.88 -19.28 1.54
C LYS A 192 -9.88 -20.20 2.76
N PRO A 193 -11.02 -20.39 3.46
CA PRO A 193 -11.11 -21.34 4.54
C PRO A 193 -10.71 -22.72 4.01
N GLN A 194 -9.82 -23.41 4.73
CA GLN A 194 -9.53 -24.82 4.46
C GLN A 194 -10.84 -25.59 4.74
N GLN A 195 -11.45 -26.08 3.69
CA GLN A 195 -12.64 -26.94 3.77
C GLN A 195 -12.31 -28.29 4.35
#